data_cfa98b1f0bfb6c56fce060f60aa9f639
#
_entry.id   cfa98b1f0bfb6c56fce060f60aa9f639
#
_cell.length_a   1.000
_cell.length_b   1.000
_cell.length_c   1.000
_cell.angle_alpha   90.00
_cell.angle_beta   90.00
_cell.angle_gamma   90.00
#
_symmetry.space_group_name_H-M   'P 1'
#
loop_
_entity.id
_entity.type
_entity.pdbx_description
1 polymer ?
#
loop_
_entity_poly.entity_id
_entity_poly.type
_entity_poly.pdbx_seq_one_letter_code
_entity_poly.pdbx_strand_id
1 'polypeptide(L)'
;MGEYVAKTLGTERHKALIALLIEKWEAAGLTQIELANKLGEYQSFVARLESGQRRVDVVEFLELSEILDFDPYKALQTVSDFK
;
A
#
# COMPACT_ATOMS: atom_id res chain seq x y z
N MET A 1 -25.26 3.04 -2.59
CA MET A 1 -24.68 2.45 -1.39
C MET A 1 -23.37 3.10 -1.03
N GLY A 2 -23.46 4.32 -0.55
CA GLY A 2 -22.29 5.09 -0.21
C GLY A 2 -21.45 4.45 0.88
N GLU A 3 -22.09 3.80 1.83
CA GLU A 3 -21.37 3.17 2.95
C GLU A 3 -20.57 1.95 2.53
N TYR A 4 -20.88 1.34 1.38
CA TYR A 4 -20.12 0.22 0.85
C TYR A 4 -18.65 0.61 0.63
N VAL A 5 -18.43 1.81 0.07
CA VAL A 5 -17.07 2.29 -0.23
C VAL A 5 -16.29 2.53 1.06
N ALA A 6 -16.94 3.09 2.07
CA ALA A 6 -16.29 3.38 3.35
C ALA A 6 -15.81 2.13 4.07
N LYS A 7 -16.42 0.99 3.78
CA LYS A 7 -16.11 -0.27 4.47
C LYS A 7 -14.89 -1.00 3.93
N THR A 8 -14.24 -0.49 2.87
CA THR A 8 -13.03 -1.14 2.36
C THR A 8 -11.84 -0.94 3.29
N LEU A 9 -11.77 0.18 4.01
CA LEU A 9 -10.75 0.37 5.02
C LEU A 9 -11.01 -0.55 6.20
N GLY A 10 -9.96 -1.17 6.73
CA GLY A 10 -10.06 -2.08 7.86
C GLY A 10 -10.53 -3.49 7.49
N THR A 11 -10.81 -3.75 6.22
CA THR A 11 -11.11 -5.11 5.78
C THR A 11 -9.85 -5.96 5.78
N GLU A 12 -10.00 -7.28 5.76
CA GLU A 12 -8.84 -8.17 5.71
C GLU A 12 -8.03 -7.95 4.43
N ARG A 13 -8.68 -7.67 3.32
CA ARG A 13 -7.99 -7.36 2.06
C ARG A 13 -7.17 -6.08 2.18
N HIS A 14 -7.72 -5.05 2.78
CA HIS A 14 -6.97 -3.79 2.94
C HIS A 14 -5.78 -4.00 3.88
N LYS A 15 -5.98 -4.70 4.98
CA LYS A 15 -4.89 -5.02 5.91
C LYS A 15 -3.80 -5.84 5.23
N ALA A 16 -4.20 -6.81 4.40
CA ALA A 16 -3.25 -7.63 3.65
C ALA A 16 -2.45 -6.79 2.66
N LEU A 17 -3.11 -5.85 1.99
CA LEU A 17 -2.45 -4.94 1.06
C LEU A 17 -1.40 -4.08 1.79
N ILE A 18 -1.78 -3.49 2.91
CA ILE A 18 -0.86 -2.64 3.66
C ILE A 18 0.32 -3.46 4.20
N ALA A 19 0.06 -4.65 4.74
CA ALA A 19 1.12 -5.52 5.23
C ALA A 19 2.10 -5.89 4.12
N LEU A 20 1.59 -6.17 2.93
CA LEU A 20 2.42 -6.50 1.78
C LEU A 20 3.31 -5.32 1.38
N LEU A 21 2.74 -4.12 1.35
CA LEU A 21 3.50 -2.92 0.99
C LEU A 21 4.60 -2.63 2.02
N ILE A 22 4.29 -2.76 3.31
CA ILE A 22 5.27 -2.58 4.38
C ILE A 22 6.42 -3.57 4.21
N GLU A 23 6.10 -4.83 3.96
CA GLU A 23 7.10 -5.85 3.71
C GLU A 23 8.01 -5.46 2.55
N LYS A 24 7.44 -4.94 1.47
CA LYS A 24 8.21 -4.57 0.29
C LYS A 24 9.16 -3.41 0.55
N TRP A 25 8.71 -2.36 1.25
CA TRP A 25 9.64 -1.25 1.51
C TRP A 25 10.66 -1.59 2.59
N GLU A 26 10.32 -2.45 3.54
CA GLU A 26 11.30 -2.95 4.50
C GLU A 26 12.37 -3.80 3.80
N ALA A 27 11.94 -4.66 2.89
CA ALA A 27 12.87 -5.49 2.10
C ALA A 27 13.77 -4.62 1.23
N ALA A 28 13.28 -3.47 0.77
CA ALA A 28 14.07 -2.52 0.00
C ALA A 28 15.00 -1.67 0.87
N GLY A 29 14.89 -1.78 2.20
CA GLY A 29 15.73 -1.02 3.13
C GLY A 29 15.34 0.44 3.23
N LEU A 30 14.09 0.79 2.93
CA LEU A 30 13.62 2.18 2.92
C LEU A 30 12.92 2.54 4.22
N THR A 31 13.25 3.73 4.73
CA THR A 31 12.48 4.35 5.81
C THR A 31 11.24 5.03 5.22
N GLN A 32 10.32 5.47 6.10
CA GLN A 32 9.15 6.24 5.65
C GLN A 32 9.56 7.50 4.89
N ILE A 33 10.58 8.20 5.39
CA ILE A 33 11.05 9.44 4.76
C ILE A 33 11.62 9.15 3.37
N GLU A 34 12.41 8.11 3.26
CA GLU A 34 13.01 7.72 1.97
C GLU A 34 11.95 7.32 0.96
N LEU A 35 10.96 6.54 1.39
CA LEU A 35 9.88 6.15 0.51
C LEU A 35 9.06 7.37 0.08
N ALA A 36 8.76 8.27 1.02
CA ALA A 36 8.02 9.50 0.71
C ALA A 36 8.77 10.33 -0.34
N ASN A 37 10.09 10.46 -0.19
CA ASN A 37 10.91 11.20 -1.15
C ASN A 37 10.83 10.59 -2.55
N LYS A 38 10.88 9.26 -2.64
CA LYS A 38 10.79 8.57 -3.92
C LYS A 38 9.42 8.73 -4.57
N LEU A 39 8.38 8.84 -3.75
CA LEU A 39 7.01 9.05 -4.23
C LEU A 39 6.70 10.50 -4.55
N GLY A 40 7.56 11.44 -4.11
CA GLY A 40 7.26 12.87 -4.21
C GLY A 40 6.16 13.31 -3.25
N GLU A 41 6.07 12.65 -2.09
CA GLU A 41 5.03 12.89 -1.10
C GLU A 41 5.64 13.28 0.25
N TYR A 42 4.79 13.71 1.18
CA TYR A 42 5.22 13.99 2.55
C TYR A 42 5.30 12.69 3.36
N GLN A 43 6.10 12.71 4.41
CA GLN A 43 6.20 11.57 5.30
C GLN A 43 4.85 11.19 5.90
N SER A 44 3.99 12.17 6.17
CA SER A 44 2.66 11.91 6.72
C SER A 44 1.80 11.04 5.79
N PHE A 45 2.02 11.13 4.48
CA PHE A 45 1.37 10.28 3.51
C PHE A 45 1.74 8.81 3.77
N VAL A 46 3.03 8.53 3.90
CA VAL A 46 3.51 7.17 4.13
C VAL A 46 3.09 6.66 5.51
N ALA A 47 3.11 7.54 6.52
CA ALA A 47 2.67 7.16 7.86
C ALA A 47 1.20 6.74 7.89
N ARG A 48 0.34 7.46 7.16
CA ARG A 48 -1.08 7.10 7.07
C ARG A 48 -1.29 5.83 6.25
N LEU A 49 -0.46 5.63 5.24
CA LEU A 49 -0.48 4.40 4.46
C LEU A 49 -0.14 3.21 5.37
N GLU A 50 0.93 3.32 6.14
CA GLU A 50 1.39 2.26 7.03
C GLU A 50 0.36 1.91 8.10
N SER A 51 -0.34 2.91 8.64
CA SER A 51 -1.35 2.70 9.68
C SER A 51 -2.67 2.17 9.15
N GLY A 52 -2.81 2.07 7.82
CA GLY A 52 -4.04 1.58 7.21
C GLY A 52 -5.16 2.62 7.12
N GLN A 53 -4.86 3.88 7.43
CA GLN A 53 -5.86 4.95 7.43
C GLN A 53 -6.15 5.50 6.03
N ARG A 54 -5.34 5.12 5.06
CA ARG A 54 -5.43 5.66 3.72
C ARG A 54 -5.65 4.55 2.70
N ARG A 55 -6.51 4.82 1.73
CA ARG A 55 -6.66 3.94 0.57
C ARG A 55 -5.49 4.10 -0.37
N VAL A 56 -5.26 3.06 -1.17
CA VAL A 56 -4.26 3.06 -2.23
C VAL A 56 -5.01 2.91 -3.54
N ASP A 57 -4.88 3.87 -4.43
CA ASP A 57 -5.47 3.69 -5.75
C ASP A 57 -4.54 2.87 -6.65
N VAL A 58 -5.07 2.46 -7.80
CA VAL A 58 -4.34 1.58 -8.72
C VAL A 58 -3.07 2.23 -9.24
N VAL A 59 -3.12 3.52 -9.54
CA VAL A 59 -1.94 4.23 -10.07
C VAL A 59 -0.85 4.30 -9.02
N GLU A 60 -1.22 4.65 -7.78
CA GLU A 60 -0.27 4.66 -6.67
C GLU A 60 0.34 3.29 -6.43
N PHE A 61 -0.48 2.25 -6.53
CA PHE A 61 -0.01 0.89 -6.34
C PHE A 61 1.04 0.52 -7.40
N LEU A 62 0.79 0.90 -8.65
CA LEU A 62 1.73 0.63 -9.74
C LEU A 62 3.04 1.42 -9.55
N GLU A 63 2.95 2.66 -9.09
CA GLU A 63 4.15 3.44 -8.79
C GLU A 63 4.96 2.79 -7.66
N LEU A 64 4.28 2.32 -6.62
CA LEU A 64 4.94 1.62 -5.53
C LEU A 64 5.63 0.34 -6.03
N SER A 65 4.97 -0.38 -6.94
CA SER A 65 5.55 -1.61 -7.49
C SER A 65 6.85 -1.33 -8.24
N GLU A 66 6.90 -0.20 -8.94
CA GLU A 66 8.11 0.18 -9.68
C GLU A 66 9.22 0.64 -8.73
N ILE A 67 8.88 1.48 -7.77
CA ILE A 67 9.85 2.01 -6.79
C ILE A 67 10.43 0.89 -5.93
N LEU A 68 9.59 -0.04 -5.51
CA LEU A 68 9.97 -1.13 -4.61
C LEU A 68 10.35 -2.41 -5.35
N ASP A 69 10.28 -2.39 -6.67
CA ASP A 69 10.70 -3.49 -7.55
C ASP A 69 10.00 -4.81 -7.20
N PHE A 70 8.66 -4.79 -7.21
CA PHE A 70 7.90 -6.03 -7.05
C PHE A 70 6.88 -6.18 -8.18
N ASP A 71 6.45 -7.43 -8.40
CA ASP A 71 5.47 -7.76 -9.43
C ASP A 71 4.06 -7.40 -8.93
N PRO A 72 3.40 -6.38 -9.52
CA PRO A 72 2.09 -5.95 -9.04
C PRO A 72 1.01 -7.01 -9.25
N TYR A 73 1.15 -7.85 -10.26
CA TYR A 73 0.15 -8.89 -10.55
C TYR A 73 0.17 -9.98 -9.49
N LYS A 74 1.36 -10.42 -9.09
CA LYS A 74 1.48 -11.40 -8.01
C LYS A 74 1.03 -10.82 -6.68
N ALA A 75 1.33 -9.56 -6.42
CA ALA A 75 0.90 -8.88 -5.21
C ALA A 75 -0.62 -8.81 -5.14
N LEU A 76 -1.27 -8.43 -6.24
CA LEU A 76 -2.72 -8.37 -6.30
C LEU A 76 -3.35 -9.73 -6.09
N GLN A 77 -2.75 -10.78 -6.63
CA GLN A 77 -3.24 -12.13 -6.42
C GLN A 77 -3.19 -12.53 -4.94
N THR A 78 -2.10 -12.18 -4.27
CA THR A 78 -1.95 -12.44 -2.84
C THR A 78 -3.06 -11.75 -2.05
N VAL A 79 -3.31 -10.47 -2.34
CA VAL A 79 -4.35 -9.69 -1.67
C VAL A 79 -5.74 -10.24 -2.00
N SER A 80 -5.94 -10.64 -3.25
CA SER A 80 -7.20 -11.20 -3.72
C SER A 80 -7.61 -12.47 -2.97
N ASP A 81 -6.64 -13.25 -2.48
CA ASP A 81 -6.92 -14.48 -1.75
C ASP A 81 -7.50 -14.23 -0.36
N PHE A 82 -7.40 -13.02 0.15
CA PHE A 82 -8.03 -12.67 1.43
C PHE A 82 -9.50 -12.32 1.22
N LYS A 83 -10.31 -12.65 2.19
CA LYS A 83 -11.74 -12.35 2.16
C LYS A 83 -12.07 -11.39 3.29
#